data_c6e726dcfef2d2c4ea945363b3fc432c
#
_entry.id   c6e726dcfef2d2c4ea945363b3fc432c
#
_cell.length_a   1.000
_cell.length_b   1.000
_cell.length_c   1.000
_cell.angle_alpha   90.00
_cell.angle_beta   90.00
_cell.angle_gamma   90.00
#
_symmetry.space_group_name_H-M   'P 1'
#
loop_
_entity.id
_entity.type
_entity.pdbx_description
1 polymer ?
#
loop_
_entity_poly.entity_id
_entity_poly.type
_entity_poly.pdbx_seq_one_letter_code
_entity_poly.pdbx_strand_id
1 'polypeptide(L)' 'MENAEWAAIVRLLAEGLSEKQCIAFSLCQLEGLSPQEAEEMTDMDARQLKSNLYVARQTIRKRLKDLGYEEN' A
#
# COMPACT_ATOMS: atom_id res chain seq x y z
N MET A 1 -11.44 14.84 12.95
CA MET A 1 -10.58 13.83 13.44
C MET A 1 -9.44 13.57 12.52
N GLU A 2 -8.42 13.12 13.07
CA GLU A 2 -7.26 12.85 12.28
C GLU A 2 -7.52 11.75 11.28
N ASN A 3 -8.55 10.97 11.49
CA ASN A 3 -8.86 9.90 10.55
C ASN A 3 -9.20 10.40 9.16
N ALA A 4 -9.96 11.47 9.07
CA ALA A 4 -10.36 12.00 7.77
C ALA A 4 -9.16 12.56 7.03
N GLU A 5 -8.30 13.25 7.76
CA GLU A 5 -7.12 13.84 7.17
C GLU A 5 -6.16 12.76 6.71
N TRP A 6 -5.98 11.74 7.53
CA TRP A 6 -5.09 10.64 7.18
C TRP A 6 -5.61 9.86 5.99
N ALA A 7 -6.92 9.67 5.91
CA ALA A 7 -7.51 8.97 4.79
C ALA A 7 -7.27 9.72 3.48
N ALA A 8 -7.34 11.05 3.52
CA ALA A 8 -7.08 11.84 2.34
C ALA A 8 -5.64 11.70 1.88
N ILE A 9 -4.72 11.67 2.83
CA ILE A 9 -3.31 11.50 2.51
C ILE A 9 -3.07 10.13 1.88
N VAL A 10 -3.67 9.10 2.45
CA VAL A 10 -3.52 7.75 1.93
C VAL A 10 -4.05 7.66 0.51
N ARG A 11 -5.16 8.33 0.21
CA ARG A 11 -5.69 8.34 -1.15
C ARG A 11 -4.73 8.99 -2.11
N LEU A 12 -4.13 10.10 -1.72
CA LEU A 12 -3.16 10.77 -2.57
C LEU A 12 -1.97 9.87 -2.85
N LEU A 13 -1.52 9.17 -1.82
CA LEU A 13 -0.39 8.27 -1.98
C LEU A 13 -0.74 7.11 -2.90
N ALA A 14 -1.96 6.62 -2.79
CA ALA A 14 -2.38 5.47 -3.57
C ALA A 14 -2.56 5.80 -5.05
N GLU A 15 -2.73 7.06 -5.39
CA GLU A 15 -2.90 7.45 -6.79
C GLU A 15 -1.71 7.08 -7.64
N GLY A 16 -0.56 6.92 -7.03
CA GLY A 16 0.63 6.55 -7.78
C GLY A 16 0.83 5.06 -7.93
N LEU A 17 -0.11 4.26 -7.43
CA LEU A 17 0.02 2.81 -7.46
C LEU A 17 -0.85 2.20 -8.55
N SER A 18 -0.39 1.08 -9.11
CA SER A 18 -1.24 0.33 -10.01
C SER A 18 -2.34 -0.35 -9.17
N GLU A 19 -3.35 -0.87 -9.84
CA GLU A 19 -4.44 -1.52 -9.15
C GLU A 19 -3.94 -2.68 -8.30
N LYS A 20 -3.06 -3.51 -8.86
CA LYS A 20 -2.52 -4.64 -8.12
C LYS A 20 -1.68 -4.21 -6.93
N GLN A 21 -0.91 -3.15 -7.10
CA GLN A 21 -0.11 -2.62 -6.01
C GLN A 21 -1.01 -2.08 -4.90
N CYS A 22 -2.08 -1.42 -5.29
CA CYS A 22 -3.01 -0.86 -4.32
C CYS A 22 -3.70 -1.97 -3.54
N ILE A 23 -4.11 -3.03 -4.22
CA ILE A 23 -4.75 -4.15 -3.57
C ILE A 23 -3.80 -4.84 -2.61
N ALA A 24 -2.57 -5.09 -3.04
CA ALA A 24 -1.58 -5.73 -2.19
C ALA A 24 -1.30 -4.89 -0.96
N PHE A 25 -1.16 -3.58 -1.15
CA PHE A 25 -0.88 -2.69 -0.03
C PHE A 25 -2.06 -2.67 0.94
N SER A 26 -3.28 -2.58 0.42
CA SER A 26 -4.46 -2.53 1.27
C SER A 26 -4.61 -3.79 2.10
N LEU A 27 -4.47 -4.94 1.47
CA LEU A 27 -4.67 -6.20 2.19
C LEU A 27 -3.54 -6.51 3.15
N CYS A 28 -2.31 -6.32 2.73
CA CYS A 28 -1.19 -6.74 3.55
C CYS A 28 -0.73 -5.68 4.53
N GLN A 29 -0.79 -4.41 4.14
CA GLN A 29 -0.29 -3.35 5.01
C GLN A 29 -1.38 -2.76 5.89
N LEU A 30 -2.54 -2.51 5.32
CA LEU A 30 -3.61 -1.86 6.08
C LEU A 30 -4.47 -2.86 6.84
N GLU A 31 -4.77 -4.00 6.23
CA GLU A 31 -5.59 -5.00 6.89
C GLU A 31 -4.75 -5.99 7.69
N GLY A 32 -3.46 -6.03 7.45
CA GLY A 32 -2.59 -6.90 8.22
C GLY A 32 -2.57 -8.36 7.80
N LEU A 33 -3.05 -8.65 6.60
CA LEU A 33 -3.05 -10.03 6.13
C LEU A 33 -1.68 -10.44 5.64
N SER A 34 -1.34 -11.71 5.82
CA SER A 34 -0.12 -12.24 5.22
C SER A 34 -0.36 -12.41 3.72
N PRO A 35 0.71 -12.51 2.92
CA PRO A 35 0.53 -12.77 1.49
C PRO A 35 -0.26 -14.05 1.24
N GLN A 36 -0.04 -15.07 2.07
CA GLN A 36 -0.76 -16.33 1.91
C GLN A 36 -2.25 -16.16 2.16
N GLU A 37 -2.59 -15.35 3.15
CA GLU A 37 -4.00 -15.08 3.42
C GLU A 37 -4.61 -14.24 2.32
N ALA A 38 -3.87 -13.29 1.82
CA ALA A 38 -4.37 -12.41 0.78
C ALA A 38 -4.56 -13.12 -0.56
N GLU A 39 -3.82 -14.21 -0.77
CA GLU A 39 -3.98 -15.01 -1.99
C GLU A 39 -5.43 -15.44 -2.19
N GLU A 40 -6.09 -15.73 -1.11
CA GLU A 40 -7.45 -16.25 -1.19
C GLU A 40 -8.46 -15.17 -1.51
N MET A 41 -8.06 -13.93 -1.45
CA MET A 41 -8.97 -12.82 -1.68
C MET A 41 -8.69 -12.10 -2.98
N THR A 42 -7.66 -12.52 -3.71
CA THR A 42 -7.29 -11.86 -4.96
C THR A 42 -6.94 -12.91 -5.99
N ASP A 43 -6.67 -12.45 -7.21
CA ASP A 43 -6.18 -13.34 -8.26
C ASP A 43 -4.68 -13.48 -8.23
N MET A 44 -4.02 -12.80 -7.32
CA MET A 44 -2.55 -12.84 -7.24
C MET A 44 -2.11 -13.93 -6.28
N ASP A 45 -0.99 -14.57 -6.60
CA ASP A 45 -0.41 -15.53 -5.66
C ASP A 45 0.49 -14.78 -4.68
N ALA A 46 1.01 -15.50 -3.69
CA ALA A 46 1.81 -14.87 -2.63
C ALA A 46 3.03 -14.15 -3.18
N ARG A 47 3.65 -14.69 -4.21
CA ARG A 47 4.82 -14.07 -4.80
C ARG A 47 4.47 -12.74 -5.44
N GLN A 48 3.36 -12.72 -6.19
CA GLN A 48 2.91 -11.49 -6.82
C GLN A 48 2.51 -10.47 -5.77
N LEU A 49 1.86 -10.92 -4.70
CA LEU A 49 1.46 -10.03 -3.63
C LEU A 49 2.66 -9.41 -2.95
N LYS A 50 3.68 -10.21 -2.68
CA LYS A 50 4.90 -9.68 -2.07
C LYS A 50 5.59 -8.67 -2.97
N SER A 51 5.67 -8.99 -4.25
CA SER A 51 6.32 -8.10 -5.21
C SER A 51 5.58 -6.78 -5.32
N ASN A 52 4.26 -6.85 -5.47
CA ASN A 52 3.46 -5.64 -5.57
C ASN A 52 3.47 -4.83 -4.28
N LEU A 53 3.49 -5.51 -3.15
CA LEU A 53 3.56 -4.84 -1.86
C LEU A 53 4.89 -4.10 -1.71
N TYR A 54 5.97 -4.74 -2.14
CA TYR A 54 7.28 -4.11 -2.05
C TYR A 54 7.33 -2.83 -2.88
N VAL A 55 6.85 -2.90 -4.12
CA VAL A 55 6.85 -1.72 -4.98
C VAL A 55 5.92 -0.65 -4.43
N ALA A 56 4.77 -1.06 -3.90
CA ALA A 56 3.84 -0.11 -3.32
C ALA A 56 4.48 0.63 -2.15
N ARG A 57 5.18 -0.08 -1.29
CA ARG A 57 5.85 0.54 -0.16
C ARG A 57 6.91 1.54 -0.62
N GLN A 58 7.68 1.18 -1.64
CA GLN A 58 8.71 2.06 -2.15
C GLN A 58 8.09 3.33 -2.72
N THR A 59 7.03 3.17 -3.49
CA THR A 59 6.36 4.31 -4.09
C THR A 59 5.77 5.24 -3.02
N ILE A 60 5.11 4.67 -2.03
CA ILE A 60 4.49 5.46 -0.98
C ILE A 60 5.55 6.16 -0.14
N ARG A 61 6.63 5.47 0.18
CA ARG A 61 7.71 6.09 0.94
C ARG A 61 8.30 7.28 0.21
N LYS A 62 8.48 7.12 -1.10
CA LYS A 62 9.02 8.21 -1.90
C LYS A 62 8.07 9.40 -1.93
N ARG A 63 6.78 9.14 -2.07
CA ARG A 63 5.81 10.22 -2.12
C ARG A 63 5.68 10.92 -0.77
N LEU A 64 5.77 10.16 0.33
CA LEU A 64 5.76 10.78 1.64
C LEU A 64 6.95 11.71 1.80
N LYS A 65 8.10 11.30 1.32
CA LYS A 65 9.28 12.12 1.38
C LYS A 65 9.10 13.39 0.56
N ASP A 66 8.52 13.25 -0.64
CA ASP A 66 8.28 14.40 -1.50
C ASP A 66 7.31 15.38 -0.87
N LEU A 67 6.39 14.88 -0.05
CA LEU A 67 5.42 15.72 0.63
C LEU A 67 5.96 16.28 1.95
N GLY A 68 7.15 15.90 2.33
CA GLY A 68 7.75 16.42 3.55
C GLY A 68 7.52 15.59 4.79
N TYR A 69 6.96 14.41 4.67
CA TYR A 69 6.75 13.53 5.81
C TYR A 69 7.93 12.55 5.94
N GLU A 70 9.12 13.09 6.10
CA GLU A 70 10.26 12.26 6.21
C GLU A 70 10.42 11.79 7.58
N GLU A 71 10.76 10.52 7.78
CA GLU A 71 11.08 10.08 9.04
C GLU A 71 12.46 10.24 9.23
N ASN A 72 13.03 10.54 10.13
CA ASN A 72 14.38 10.64 10.20
C ASN A 72 15.00 10.21 11.36
#